data_583242d48c8a8842fdbae1f07678b5c2
#
_entry.id   583242d48c8a8842fdbae1f07678b5c2
#
_cell.length_a   1.000
_cell.length_b   1.000
_cell.length_c   1.000
_cell.angle_alpha   90.00
_cell.angle_beta   90.00
_cell.angle_gamma   90.00
#
_symmetry.space_group_name_H-M   'P 1'
#
loop_
_entity.id
_entity.type
_entity.pdbx_description
1 polymer ?
#
loop_
_entity_poly.entity_id
_entity_poly.type
_entity_poly.pdbx_seq_one_letter_code
_entity_poly.pdbx_strand_id
1 'polypeptide(L)'
;LLNALIEKEVFPTDIINGNTKTTKYHTWCKSFKSLNKVELVDAPGIDEINNSNKEAINFKSISDKDLILFVIDSDITRIELNSIEELLRSNKPILLVLNRCDQWNAREVKLILSSIQKKLSFYNSKIKIALVASSPREAKIKKDGTVRSEQKPPKVNILRNELKDIIDQSGELLLCINSLRIADQFYQLLKENRLLKKKEAAQILIGKYATLKASGVAINPFLMIDLITGFAFDSALIIQLSKLYGLEVGG
;
A
#
# COMPACT_ATOMS: atom_id res chain seq x y z
N LEU A 1 -10.31 -16.86 -7.33
CA LEU A 1 -11.04 -15.70 -7.81
C LEU A 1 -10.53 -15.23 -9.18
N LEU A 2 -9.23 -14.93 -9.32
CA LEU A 2 -8.65 -14.41 -10.58
C LEU A 2 -8.89 -15.36 -11.76
N ASN A 3 -8.67 -16.68 -11.61
CA ASN A 3 -8.98 -17.65 -12.65
C ASN A 3 -10.46 -17.61 -13.08
N ALA A 4 -11.37 -17.41 -12.13
CA ALA A 4 -12.80 -17.27 -12.42
C ALA A 4 -13.13 -15.96 -13.19
N LEU A 5 -12.40 -14.86 -12.91
CA LEU A 5 -12.54 -13.60 -13.66
C LEU A 5 -12.03 -13.73 -15.10
N ILE A 6 -10.91 -14.44 -15.29
CA ILE A 6 -10.25 -14.63 -16.59
C ILE A 6 -10.95 -15.73 -17.41
N GLU A 7 -11.68 -16.65 -16.76
CA GLU A 7 -12.29 -17.85 -17.35
C GLU A 7 -11.21 -18.86 -17.87
N LYS A 8 -10.03 -18.82 -17.27
CA LYS A 8 -8.90 -19.71 -17.57
C LYS A 8 -8.12 -20.02 -16.31
N GLU A 9 -7.54 -21.19 -16.21
CA GLU A 9 -6.60 -21.57 -15.16
C GLU A 9 -5.19 -21.05 -15.48
N VAL A 10 -4.89 -19.85 -15.02
CA VAL A 10 -3.59 -19.18 -15.24
C VAL A 10 -2.81 -19.09 -13.93
N PHE A 11 -3.50 -18.78 -12.86
CA PHE A 11 -2.90 -18.70 -11.53
C PHE A 11 -2.99 -20.09 -10.86
N PRO A 12 -1.91 -20.57 -10.24
CA PRO A 12 -1.96 -21.83 -9.51
C PRO A 12 -2.95 -21.72 -8.36
N THR A 13 -3.72 -22.76 -8.18
CA THR A 13 -4.66 -22.89 -7.04
C THR A 13 -4.16 -24.01 -6.16
N ASP A 14 -4.03 -23.78 -4.87
CA ASP A 14 -3.70 -24.80 -3.89
C ASP A 14 -4.77 -24.82 -2.79
N ILE A 15 -4.84 -25.98 -2.11
CA ILE A 15 -5.74 -26.20 -0.97
C ILE A 15 -5.11 -25.58 0.30
N ILE A 16 -3.78 -25.45 0.32
CA ILE A 16 -3.02 -24.90 1.45
C ILE A 16 -2.97 -23.37 1.32
N ASN A 17 -3.42 -22.67 2.34
CA ASN A 17 -3.26 -21.22 2.43
C ASN A 17 -1.77 -20.87 2.43
N GLY A 18 -1.41 -19.79 1.72
CA GLY A 18 -0.04 -19.30 1.78
C GLY A 18 0.90 -19.75 0.67
N ASN A 19 0.40 -20.24 -0.42
CA ASN A 19 1.25 -20.75 -1.51
C ASN A 19 1.74 -19.67 -2.49
N THR A 20 1.18 -18.46 -2.45
CA THR A 20 1.58 -17.34 -3.32
C THR A 20 2.78 -16.61 -2.73
N LYS A 21 3.98 -17.19 -2.82
CA LYS A 21 5.23 -16.58 -2.32
C LYS A 21 5.75 -15.45 -3.22
N THR A 22 5.29 -15.37 -4.46
CA THR A 22 5.74 -14.39 -5.46
C THR A 22 4.56 -13.80 -6.18
N THR A 23 4.59 -12.48 -6.39
CA THR A 23 3.57 -11.77 -7.16
C THR A 23 3.52 -12.28 -8.61
N LYS A 24 2.33 -12.62 -9.09
CA LYS A 24 2.10 -13.08 -10.46
C LYS A 24 1.24 -12.09 -11.22
N TYR A 25 1.51 -11.94 -12.50
CA TYR A 25 0.87 -10.99 -13.40
C TYR A 25 0.21 -11.70 -14.56
N HIS A 26 -0.97 -11.28 -14.95
CA HIS A 26 -1.63 -11.75 -16.16
C HIS A 26 -2.43 -10.63 -16.82
N THR A 27 -2.27 -10.47 -18.14
CA THR A 27 -3.04 -9.50 -18.91
C THR A 27 -4.49 -9.94 -19.03
N TRP A 28 -5.42 -9.10 -18.63
CA TRP A 28 -6.83 -9.37 -18.79
C TRP A 28 -7.27 -9.03 -20.22
N CYS A 29 -7.49 -10.08 -21.03
CA CYS A 29 -7.83 -9.96 -22.45
C CYS A 29 -9.30 -9.52 -22.66
N LYS A 30 -9.73 -8.42 -22.05
CA LYS A 30 -11.03 -7.78 -22.29
C LYS A 30 -10.83 -6.42 -22.93
N SER A 31 -11.80 -6.01 -23.76
CA SER A 31 -11.82 -4.69 -24.35
C SER A 31 -12.40 -3.69 -23.34
N PHE A 32 -11.64 -2.65 -23.04
CA PHE A 32 -12.01 -1.51 -22.21
C PHE A 32 -12.07 -0.25 -23.07
N LYS A 33 -12.93 0.70 -22.69
CA LYS A 33 -13.08 1.95 -23.45
C LYS A 33 -11.93 2.92 -23.25
N SER A 34 -11.43 2.99 -22.01
CA SER A 34 -10.43 3.99 -21.59
C SER A 34 -9.00 3.46 -21.56
N LEU A 35 -8.81 2.15 -21.47
CA LEU A 35 -7.49 1.55 -21.31
C LEU A 35 -7.22 0.46 -22.34
N ASN A 36 -6.04 0.51 -22.96
CA ASN A 36 -5.60 -0.49 -23.92
C ASN A 36 -5.18 -1.82 -23.28
N LYS A 37 -4.74 -1.78 -22.01
CA LYS A 37 -4.22 -2.95 -21.30
C LYS A 37 -4.58 -2.86 -19.82
N VAL A 38 -5.11 -3.96 -19.28
CA VAL A 38 -5.36 -4.14 -17.86
C VAL A 38 -4.63 -5.41 -17.41
N GLU A 39 -3.91 -5.34 -16.31
CA GLU A 39 -3.21 -6.48 -15.72
C GLU A 39 -3.86 -6.86 -14.39
N LEU A 40 -4.13 -8.14 -14.21
CA LEU A 40 -4.50 -8.73 -12.94
C LEU A 40 -3.25 -9.24 -12.24
N VAL A 41 -3.14 -8.91 -10.96
CA VAL A 41 -1.97 -9.22 -10.15
C VAL A 41 -2.42 -10.03 -8.94
N ASP A 42 -1.83 -11.22 -8.78
CA ASP A 42 -2.00 -12.04 -7.58
C ASP A 42 -0.88 -11.73 -6.59
N ALA A 43 -1.27 -11.19 -5.44
CA ALA A 43 -0.34 -10.84 -4.36
C ALA A 43 -0.42 -11.88 -3.22
N PRO A 44 0.68 -12.10 -2.49
CA PRO A 44 0.67 -12.94 -1.29
C PRO A 44 -0.38 -12.49 -0.28
N GLY A 45 -0.97 -13.46 0.44
CA GLY A 45 -2.00 -13.19 1.44
C GLY A 45 -1.49 -12.38 2.63
N ILE A 46 -2.40 -11.64 3.27
CA ILE A 46 -2.07 -10.76 4.40
C ILE A 46 -1.66 -11.57 5.64
N ASP A 47 -2.25 -12.75 5.83
CA ASP A 47 -2.00 -13.62 6.99
C ASP A 47 -0.60 -14.24 7.03
N GLU A 48 0.14 -14.23 5.91
CA GLU A 48 1.50 -14.73 5.85
C GLU A 48 2.56 -13.77 6.40
N ILE A 49 2.14 -12.58 6.82
CA ILE A 49 2.97 -11.41 7.07
C ILE A 49 3.52 -11.36 8.51
N ASN A 50 3.20 -12.28 9.38
CA ASN A 50 3.58 -12.28 10.82
C ASN A 50 5.11 -12.34 11.12
N ASN A 51 5.97 -12.12 10.11
CA ASN A 51 7.41 -11.91 10.28
C ASN A 51 7.81 -10.52 9.79
N SER A 52 8.25 -9.67 10.68
CA SER A 52 8.52 -8.23 10.60
C SER A 52 9.20 -7.66 9.33
N ASN A 53 9.87 -8.48 8.54
CA ASN A 53 10.51 -8.05 7.28
C ASN A 53 9.62 -8.25 6.03
N LYS A 54 8.51 -9.00 6.13
CA LYS A 54 7.63 -9.30 4.99
C LYS A 54 6.51 -8.27 4.81
N GLU A 55 6.09 -7.59 5.88
CA GLU A 55 5.08 -6.52 5.82
C GLU A 55 5.48 -5.40 4.86
N ALA A 56 6.69 -4.88 5.00
CA ALA A 56 7.21 -3.82 4.16
C ALA A 56 7.33 -4.23 2.67
N ILE A 57 7.59 -5.51 2.39
CA ILE A 57 7.71 -6.03 1.02
C ILE A 57 6.32 -6.15 0.37
N ASN A 58 5.30 -6.58 1.11
CA ASN A 58 3.95 -6.72 0.57
C ASN A 58 3.26 -5.38 0.32
N PHE A 59 3.38 -4.42 1.25
CA PHE A 59 2.89 -3.06 1.00
C PHE A 59 3.58 -2.41 -0.20
N LYS A 60 4.87 -2.64 -0.38
CA LYS A 60 5.60 -2.14 -1.55
C LYS A 60 5.11 -2.78 -2.85
N SER A 61 4.75 -4.08 -2.86
CA SER A 61 4.21 -4.77 -4.05
C SER A 61 2.79 -4.33 -4.41
N ILE A 62 2.05 -3.77 -3.45
CA ILE A 62 0.67 -3.26 -3.63
C ILE A 62 0.68 -1.75 -3.92
N SER A 63 1.72 -1.04 -3.48
CA SER A 63 1.79 0.43 -3.55
C SER A 63 1.80 0.98 -4.98
N ASP A 64 2.24 0.21 -5.96
CA ASP A 64 2.30 0.59 -7.38
C ASP A 64 1.04 0.19 -8.18
N LYS A 65 0.06 -0.49 -7.56
CA LYS A 65 -1.19 -0.89 -8.23
C LYS A 65 -2.24 0.22 -8.22
N ASP A 66 -3.03 0.28 -9.30
CA ASP A 66 -4.01 1.35 -9.51
C ASP A 66 -5.31 1.13 -8.76
N LEU A 67 -5.76 -0.14 -8.65
CA LEU A 67 -6.95 -0.57 -7.93
C LEU A 67 -6.66 -1.84 -7.13
N ILE A 68 -7.16 -1.91 -5.90
CA ILE A 68 -6.98 -3.07 -5.03
C ILE A 68 -8.30 -3.81 -4.88
N LEU A 69 -8.29 -5.11 -5.18
CA LEU A 69 -9.35 -6.02 -4.84
C LEU A 69 -9.02 -6.67 -3.49
N PHE A 70 -9.68 -6.20 -2.43
CA PHE A 70 -9.50 -6.77 -1.11
C PHE A 70 -10.49 -7.91 -0.91
N VAL A 71 -10.01 -9.15 -0.87
CA VAL A 71 -10.85 -10.35 -0.87
C VAL A 71 -10.97 -10.90 0.54
N ILE A 72 -12.22 -11.07 1.00
CA ILE A 72 -12.59 -11.69 2.25
C ILE A 72 -13.58 -12.82 1.97
N ASP A 73 -13.73 -13.78 2.88
CA ASP A 73 -14.68 -14.89 2.73
C ASP A 73 -15.77 -14.92 3.83
N SER A 74 -15.65 -14.04 4.82
CA SER A 74 -16.59 -13.91 5.95
C SER A 74 -16.63 -12.47 6.44
N ASP A 75 -17.00 -12.24 7.69
CA ASP A 75 -16.88 -10.92 8.33
C ASP A 75 -15.41 -10.52 8.51
N ILE A 76 -15.12 -9.23 8.39
CA ILE A 76 -13.76 -8.68 8.49
C ILE A 76 -13.15 -8.98 9.85
N THR A 77 -12.01 -9.65 9.85
CA THR A 77 -11.17 -9.86 11.03
C THR A 77 -10.42 -8.57 11.41
N ARG A 78 -9.82 -8.56 12.62
CA ARG A 78 -9.03 -7.39 13.06
C ARG A 78 -7.78 -7.16 12.20
N ILE A 79 -7.14 -8.22 11.74
CA ILE A 79 -5.95 -8.15 10.88
C ILE A 79 -6.32 -7.55 9.52
N GLU A 80 -7.39 -8.04 8.91
CA GLU A 80 -7.90 -7.51 7.64
C GLU A 80 -8.35 -6.05 7.78
N LEU A 81 -9.01 -5.68 8.88
CA LEU A 81 -9.41 -4.30 9.14
C LEU A 81 -8.18 -3.37 9.22
N ASN A 82 -7.16 -3.74 9.98
CA ASN A 82 -5.92 -2.96 10.07
C ASN A 82 -5.27 -2.77 8.69
N SER A 83 -5.28 -3.81 7.86
CA SER A 83 -4.74 -3.74 6.50
C SER A 83 -5.56 -2.82 5.58
N ILE A 84 -6.90 -2.87 5.69
CA ILE A 84 -7.78 -1.94 4.97
C ILE A 84 -7.52 -0.49 5.43
N GLU A 85 -7.35 -0.26 6.73
CA GLU A 85 -7.02 1.06 7.29
C GLU A 85 -5.74 1.63 6.69
N GLU A 86 -4.69 0.83 6.61
CA GLU A 86 -3.41 1.24 6.07
C GLU A 86 -3.50 1.59 4.58
N LEU A 87 -4.23 0.79 3.81
CA LEU A 87 -4.51 1.07 2.41
C LEU A 87 -5.32 2.38 2.24
N LEU A 88 -6.31 2.62 3.09
CA LEU A 88 -7.10 3.85 3.08
C LEU A 88 -6.27 5.08 3.47
N ARG A 89 -5.39 4.96 4.47
CA ARG A 89 -4.44 6.03 4.83
C ARG A 89 -3.51 6.39 3.67
N SER A 90 -3.16 5.41 2.84
CA SER A 90 -2.39 5.60 1.62
C SER A 90 -3.24 6.09 0.43
N ASN A 91 -4.52 6.43 0.67
CA ASN A 91 -5.47 6.85 -0.36
C ASN A 91 -5.58 5.87 -1.54
N LYS A 92 -5.45 4.57 -1.28
CA LYS A 92 -5.60 3.53 -2.32
C LYS A 92 -7.07 3.28 -2.61
N PRO A 93 -7.46 3.24 -3.88
CA PRO A 93 -8.81 2.82 -4.26
C PRO A 93 -8.97 1.32 -3.99
N ILE A 94 -10.00 0.96 -3.21
CA ILE A 94 -10.28 -0.40 -2.78
C ILE A 94 -11.68 -0.79 -3.24
N LEU A 95 -11.78 -1.99 -3.84
CA LEU A 95 -13.04 -2.70 -4.02
C LEU A 95 -13.01 -3.94 -3.11
N LEU A 96 -13.90 -3.99 -2.13
CA LEU A 96 -14.02 -5.13 -1.22
C LEU A 96 -14.79 -6.25 -1.93
N VAL A 97 -14.28 -7.46 -1.87
CA VAL A 97 -14.89 -8.63 -2.51
C VAL A 97 -15.20 -9.68 -1.44
N LEU A 98 -16.49 -9.88 -1.15
CA LEU A 98 -16.92 -10.99 -0.31
C LEU A 98 -17.07 -12.23 -1.19
N ASN A 99 -16.11 -13.15 -1.05
CA ASN A 99 -16.09 -14.41 -1.79
C ASN A 99 -16.82 -15.52 -1.01
N ARG A 100 -17.05 -16.67 -1.66
CA ARG A 100 -17.75 -17.82 -1.09
C ARG A 100 -19.16 -17.50 -0.60
N CYS A 101 -19.86 -16.54 -1.23
CA CYS A 101 -21.23 -16.20 -0.84
C CYS A 101 -22.22 -17.35 -1.00
N ASP A 102 -21.87 -18.43 -1.71
CA ASP A 102 -22.63 -19.66 -1.83
C ASP A 102 -22.70 -20.49 -0.54
N GLN A 103 -21.81 -20.23 0.43
CA GLN A 103 -21.80 -20.89 1.73
C GLN A 103 -22.81 -20.31 2.73
N TRP A 104 -23.34 -19.11 2.44
CA TRP A 104 -24.21 -18.35 3.33
C TRP A 104 -25.61 -18.22 2.76
N ASN A 105 -26.63 -18.28 3.62
CA ASN A 105 -27.99 -17.96 3.20
C ASN A 105 -28.18 -16.42 3.09
N ALA A 106 -29.28 -16.01 2.44
CA ALA A 106 -29.53 -14.58 2.17
C ALA A 106 -29.61 -13.71 3.45
N ARG A 107 -30.05 -14.29 4.60
CA ARG A 107 -30.09 -13.58 5.90
C ARG A 107 -28.68 -13.40 6.46
N GLU A 108 -27.86 -14.44 6.39
CA GLU A 108 -26.46 -14.40 6.86
C GLU A 108 -25.62 -13.42 6.03
N VAL A 109 -25.76 -13.42 4.72
CA VAL A 109 -25.10 -12.44 3.86
C VAL A 109 -25.46 -11.00 4.25
N LYS A 110 -26.74 -10.72 4.55
CA LYS A 110 -27.16 -9.40 5.02
C LYS A 110 -26.53 -9.04 6.38
N LEU A 111 -26.43 -9.99 7.30
CA LEU A 111 -25.77 -9.76 8.60
C LEU A 111 -24.29 -9.47 8.43
N ILE A 112 -23.58 -10.24 7.60
CA ILE A 112 -22.17 -10.03 7.30
C ILE A 112 -21.97 -8.64 6.68
N LEU A 113 -22.76 -8.27 5.66
CA LEU A 113 -22.69 -6.96 5.03
C LEU A 113 -22.93 -5.81 6.01
N SER A 114 -23.93 -5.94 6.90
CA SER A 114 -24.21 -4.91 7.91
C SER A 114 -23.07 -4.76 8.92
N SER A 115 -22.43 -5.87 9.32
CA SER A 115 -21.26 -5.88 10.19
C SER A 115 -20.07 -5.18 9.51
N ILE A 116 -19.77 -5.54 8.26
CA ILE A 116 -18.71 -4.93 7.46
C ILE A 116 -18.94 -3.43 7.30
N GLN A 117 -20.15 -3.02 6.93
CA GLN A 117 -20.50 -1.61 6.77
C GLN A 117 -20.35 -0.83 8.08
N LYS A 118 -20.74 -1.42 9.22
CA LYS A 118 -20.55 -0.82 10.54
C LYS A 118 -19.07 -0.62 10.86
N LYS A 119 -18.22 -1.62 10.61
CA LYS A 119 -16.78 -1.55 10.84
C LYS A 119 -16.11 -0.49 9.94
N LEU A 120 -16.56 -0.39 8.69
CA LEU A 120 -16.01 0.56 7.72
C LEU A 120 -16.62 1.96 7.81
N SER A 121 -17.72 2.16 8.55
CA SER A 121 -18.40 3.47 8.68
C SER A 121 -17.54 4.56 9.33
N PHE A 122 -16.53 4.17 10.11
CA PHE A 122 -15.56 5.09 10.73
C PHE A 122 -14.62 5.74 9.70
N TYR A 123 -14.51 5.14 8.51
CA TYR A 123 -13.70 5.67 7.42
C TYR A 123 -14.65 6.37 6.45
N ASN A 124 -14.49 7.67 6.23
CA ASN A 124 -15.33 8.50 5.35
C ASN A 124 -15.37 8.06 3.87
N SER A 125 -14.83 6.88 3.54
CA SER A 125 -14.77 6.33 2.21
C SER A 125 -15.93 5.35 1.97
N LYS A 126 -16.75 5.60 0.93
CA LYS A 126 -17.76 4.65 0.44
C LYS A 126 -17.05 3.49 -0.27
N ILE A 127 -16.60 2.49 0.50
CA ILE A 127 -16.04 1.27 -0.07
C ILE A 127 -17.19 0.44 -0.66
N LYS A 128 -17.10 0.14 -1.96
CA LYS A 128 -18.04 -0.78 -2.62
C LYS A 128 -17.70 -2.22 -2.21
N ILE A 129 -18.76 -3.04 -2.08
CA ILE A 129 -18.65 -4.47 -1.73
C ILE A 129 -19.28 -5.28 -2.84
N ALA A 130 -18.48 -6.14 -3.49
CA ALA A 130 -18.96 -7.09 -4.51
C ALA A 130 -19.11 -8.49 -3.89
N LEU A 131 -20.26 -9.11 -4.14
CA LEU A 131 -20.57 -10.47 -3.69
C LEU A 131 -20.24 -11.47 -4.79
N VAL A 132 -19.42 -12.48 -4.49
CA VAL A 132 -18.98 -13.47 -5.45
C VAL A 132 -18.92 -14.89 -4.87
N ALA A 133 -19.00 -15.88 -5.75
CA ALA A 133 -18.65 -17.27 -5.47
C ALA A 133 -17.72 -17.77 -6.58
N SER A 134 -16.42 -17.74 -6.32
CA SER A 134 -15.38 -18.04 -7.33
C SER A 134 -15.28 -19.53 -7.65
N SER A 135 -15.68 -20.41 -6.74
CA SER A 135 -15.67 -21.88 -6.92
C SER A 135 -16.81 -22.51 -6.12
N PRO A 136 -18.08 -22.21 -6.49
CA PRO A 136 -19.22 -22.73 -5.74
C PRO A 136 -19.30 -24.25 -5.86
N ARG A 137 -19.70 -24.88 -4.76
CA ARG A 137 -19.88 -26.34 -4.70
C ARG A 137 -21.28 -26.68 -4.19
N GLU A 138 -21.87 -27.72 -4.76
CA GLU A 138 -23.15 -28.23 -4.35
C GLU A 138 -23.07 -29.71 -4.00
N ALA A 139 -23.72 -30.09 -2.90
CA ALA A 139 -23.86 -31.48 -2.50
C ALA A 139 -24.89 -32.16 -3.41
N LYS A 140 -24.51 -33.19 -4.15
CA LYS A 140 -25.40 -33.99 -4.98
C LYS A 140 -25.49 -35.41 -4.45
N ILE A 141 -26.68 -35.85 -4.18
CA ILE A 141 -26.94 -37.21 -3.75
C ILE A 141 -26.98 -38.11 -4.99
N LYS A 142 -26.09 -39.09 -5.01
CA LYS A 142 -26.07 -40.11 -6.06
C LYS A 142 -27.19 -41.15 -5.83
N LYS A 143 -27.49 -41.93 -6.88
CA LYS A 143 -28.47 -43.02 -6.82
C LYS A 143 -28.17 -44.11 -5.76
N ASP A 144 -26.90 -44.19 -5.37
CA ASP A 144 -26.39 -45.13 -4.33
C ASP A 144 -26.51 -44.53 -2.89
N GLY A 145 -27.12 -43.36 -2.73
CA GLY A 145 -27.24 -42.65 -1.44
C GLY A 145 -25.97 -41.89 -1.01
N THR A 146 -24.85 -42.00 -1.73
CA THR A 146 -23.63 -41.25 -1.41
C THR A 146 -23.75 -39.77 -1.79
N VAL A 147 -23.24 -38.90 -0.92
CA VAL A 147 -23.17 -37.45 -1.21
C VAL A 147 -21.83 -37.13 -1.86
N ARG A 148 -21.87 -36.53 -3.04
CA ARG A 148 -20.68 -36.02 -3.73
C ARG A 148 -20.79 -34.52 -3.92
N SER A 149 -19.70 -33.83 -3.65
CA SER A 149 -19.59 -32.38 -3.91
C SER A 149 -19.27 -32.17 -5.40
N GLU A 150 -20.17 -31.52 -6.14
CA GLU A 150 -19.93 -31.11 -7.54
C GLU A 150 -19.62 -29.62 -7.61
N GLN A 151 -18.63 -29.27 -8.41
CA GLN A 151 -18.28 -27.89 -8.66
C GLN A 151 -19.25 -27.26 -9.66
N LYS A 152 -19.79 -26.08 -9.34
CA LYS A 152 -20.65 -25.29 -10.21
C LYS A 152 -19.86 -24.18 -10.93
N PRO A 153 -20.42 -23.61 -12.01
CA PRO A 153 -19.82 -22.47 -12.67
C PRO A 153 -19.64 -21.28 -11.69
N PRO A 154 -18.53 -20.54 -11.79
CA PRO A 154 -18.28 -19.38 -10.95
C PRO A 154 -19.36 -18.30 -11.08
N LYS A 155 -19.77 -17.70 -9.96
CA LYS A 155 -20.67 -16.56 -9.91
C LYS A 155 -19.87 -15.29 -9.66
N VAL A 156 -19.20 -14.78 -10.70
CA VAL A 156 -18.32 -13.59 -10.62
C VAL A 156 -18.77 -12.46 -11.58
N ASN A 157 -19.93 -12.62 -12.24
CA ASN A 157 -20.39 -11.65 -13.24
C ASN A 157 -20.63 -10.24 -12.66
N ILE A 158 -21.12 -10.15 -11.42
CA ILE A 158 -21.35 -8.85 -10.75
C ILE A 158 -20.00 -8.14 -10.59
N LEU A 159 -18.99 -8.81 -10.04
CA LEU A 159 -17.66 -8.23 -9.89
C LEU A 159 -17.04 -7.86 -11.24
N ARG A 160 -17.22 -8.71 -12.25
CA ARG A 160 -16.69 -8.47 -13.59
C ARG A 160 -17.30 -7.20 -14.21
N ASN A 161 -18.61 -6.99 -14.06
CA ASN A 161 -19.29 -5.81 -14.55
C ASN A 161 -18.88 -4.55 -13.76
N GLU A 162 -18.82 -4.63 -12.42
CA GLU A 162 -18.35 -3.53 -11.61
C GLU A 162 -16.90 -3.12 -11.93
N LEU A 163 -16.00 -4.09 -12.11
CA LEU A 163 -14.63 -3.80 -12.53
C LEU A 163 -14.58 -3.13 -13.89
N LYS A 164 -15.38 -3.63 -14.86
CA LYS A 164 -15.48 -3.03 -16.18
C LYS A 164 -15.98 -1.60 -16.09
N ASP A 165 -17.02 -1.35 -15.32
CA ASP A 165 -17.59 -0.01 -15.14
C ASP A 165 -16.60 0.95 -14.48
N ILE A 166 -15.88 0.51 -13.43
CA ILE A 166 -14.84 1.31 -12.78
C ILE A 166 -13.71 1.65 -13.76
N ILE A 167 -13.25 0.67 -14.54
CA ILE A 167 -12.16 0.86 -15.49
C ILE A 167 -12.61 1.76 -16.65
N ASP A 168 -13.79 1.53 -17.21
CA ASP A 168 -14.30 2.31 -18.33
C ASP A 168 -14.64 3.76 -17.96
N GLN A 169 -15.06 4.02 -16.71
CA GLN A 169 -15.41 5.36 -16.23
C GLN A 169 -14.24 6.12 -15.61
N SER A 170 -13.34 5.41 -14.94
CA SER A 170 -12.32 6.04 -14.09
C SER A 170 -10.91 5.50 -14.31
N GLY A 171 -10.68 4.65 -15.31
CA GLY A 171 -9.38 4.00 -15.51
C GLY A 171 -8.23 4.98 -15.68
N GLU A 172 -8.38 6.00 -16.52
CA GLU A 172 -7.38 7.04 -16.72
C GLU A 172 -7.13 7.85 -15.44
N LEU A 173 -8.19 8.17 -14.68
CA LEU A 173 -8.08 8.86 -13.41
C LEU A 173 -7.31 8.03 -12.37
N LEU A 174 -7.57 6.72 -12.31
CA LEU A 174 -6.83 5.80 -11.44
C LEU A 174 -5.33 5.79 -11.76
N LEU A 175 -4.96 5.74 -13.03
CA LEU A 175 -3.57 5.84 -13.49
C LEU A 175 -2.95 7.17 -13.08
N CYS A 176 -3.63 8.29 -13.31
CA CYS A 176 -3.16 9.63 -12.93
C CYS A 176 -2.92 9.73 -11.42
N ILE A 177 -3.89 9.31 -10.60
CA ILE A 177 -3.78 9.36 -9.14
C ILE A 177 -2.63 8.48 -8.65
N ASN A 178 -2.46 7.28 -9.21
CA ASN A 178 -1.37 6.41 -8.83
C ASN A 178 -0.01 6.97 -9.22
N SER A 179 0.11 7.55 -10.42
CA SER A 179 1.32 8.22 -10.88
C SER A 179 1.72 9.40 -9.98
N LEU A 180 0.75 10.23 -9.58
CA LEU A 180 0.98 11.32 -8.62
C LEU A 180 1.44 10.81 -7.26
N ARG A 181 0.85 9.72 -6.77
CA ARG A 181 1.24 9.09 -5.51
C ARG A 181 2.68 8.55 -5.55
N ILE A 182 3.05 7.87 -6.64
CA ILE A 182 4.41 7.38 -6.84
C ILE A 182 5.41 8.55 -6.89
N ALA A 183 5.05 9.63 -7.58
CA ALA A 183 5.87 10.84 -7.66
C ALA A 183 6.05 11.50 -6.28
N ASP A 184 4.98 11.58 -5.47
CA ASP A 184 5.06 12.12 -4.10
C ASP A 184 5.94 11.25 -3.20
N GLN A 185 5.77 9.92 -3.22
CA GLN A 185 6.63 9.01 -2.48
C GLN A 185 8.10 9.17 -2.85
N PHE A 186 8.40 9.29 -4.15
CA PHE A 186 9.76 9.54 -4.63
C PHE A 186 10.30 10.89 -4.15
N TYR A 187 9.47 11.94 -4.19
CA TYR A 187 9.84 13.26 -3.67
C TYR A 187 10.17 13.22 -2.16
N GLN A 188 9.36 12.55 -1.34
CA GLN A 188 9.61 12.40 0.09
C GLN A 188 10.93 11.64 0.34
N LEU A 189 11.18 10.56 -0.39
CA LEU A 189 12.44 9.81 -0.31
C LEU A 189 13.66 10.67 -0.66
N LEU A 190 13.56 11.48 -1.72
CA LEU A 190 14.61 12.42 -2.09
C LEU A 190 14.85 13.48 -1.01
N LYS A 191 13.77 14.01 -0.43
CA LYS A 191 13.83 15.00 0.66
C LYS A 191 14.54 14.43 1.88
N GLU A 192 14.18 13.24 2.32
CA GLU A 192 14.82 12.55 3.45
C GLU A 192 16.31 12.30 3.19
N ASN A 193 16.66 11.76 2.03
CA ASN A 193 18.05 11.53 1.66
C ASN A 193 18.87 12.83 1.60
N ARG A 194 18.27 13.92 1.12
CA ARG A 194 18.93 15.25 1.13
C ARG A 194 19.16 15.76 2.55
N LEU A 195 18.18 15.58 3.44
CA LEU A 195 18.31 15.97 4.86
C LEU A 195 19.39 15.16 5.57
N LEU A 196 19.47 13.84 5.33
CA LEU A 196 20.51 12.99 5.90
C LEU A 196 21.90 13.43 5.45
N LYS A 197 22.12 13.65 4.14
CA LYS A 197 23.40 14.14 3.62
C LYS A 197 23.76 15.52 4.17
N LYS A 198 22.79 16.43 4.29
CA LYS A 198 23.00 17.75 4.90
C LYS A 198 23.37 17.64 6.38
N LYS A 199 22.77 16.71 7.12
CA LYS A 199 23.08 16.44 8.53
C LYS A 199 24.54 16.02 8.71
N GLU A 200 25.04 15.08 7.89
CA GLU A 200 26.43 14.63 7.93
C GLU A 200 27.39 15.80 7.63
N ALA A 201 27.11 16.57 6.58
CA ALA A 201 27.91 17.74 6.23
C ALA A 201 27.91 18.81 7.34
N ALA A 202 26.75 19.01 7.99
CA ALA A 202 26.64 19.92 9.13
C ALA A 202 27.48 19.46 10.33
N GLN A 203 27.48 18.16 10.64
CA GLN A 203 28.29 17.59 11.71
C GLN A 203 29.78 17.79 11.47
N ILE A 204 30.25 17.55 10.24
CA ILE A 204 31.64 17.80 9.85
C ILE A 204 31.99 19.28 10.01
N LEU A 205 31.10 20.16 9.59
CA LEU A 205 31.28 21.61 9.66
C LEU A 205 31.37 22.08 11.14
N ILE A 206 30.48 21.63 11.99
CA ILE A 206 30.46 21.92 13.43
C ILE A 206 31.77 21.44 14.07
N GLY A 207 32.20 20.19 13.77
CA GLY A 207 33.47 19.66 14.27
C GLY A 207 34.66 20.51 13.88
N LYS A 208 34.72 20.96 12.59
CA LYS A 208 35.78 21.84 12.10
C LYS A 208 35.82 23.18 12.86
N TYR A 209 34.67 23.82 13.05
CA TYR A 209 34.62 25.10 13.77
C TYR A 209 34.89 24.95 15.26
N ALA A 210 34.48 23.85 15.87
CA ALA A 210 34.80 23.54 17.27
C ALA A 210 36.29 23.37 17.49
N THR A 211 37.01 22.67 16.60
CA THR A 211 38.47 22.51 16.67
C THR A 211 39.20 23.84 16.42
N LEU A 212 38.74 24.65 15.44
CA LEU A 212 39.32 25.98 15.22
C LEU A 212 39.12 26.91 16.42
N LYS A 213 37.96 26.91 17.04
CA LYS A 213 37.66 27.68 18.25
C LYS A 213 38.53 27.23 19.42
N ALA A 214 38.62 25.93 19.65
CA ALA A 214 39.47 25.37 20.72
C ALA A 214 40.96 25.72 20.56
N SER A 215 41.49 25.67 19.32
CA SER A 215 42.87 26.06 19.05
C SER A 215 43.11 27.57 19.21
N GLY A 216 42.11 28.39 18.82
CA GLY A 216 42.19 29.85 18.98
C GLY A 216 42.23 30.26 20.45
N VAL A 217 41.45 29.64 21.33
CA VAL A 217 41.41 29.87 22.77
C VAL A 217 42.71 29.44 23.44
N ALA A 218 43.29 28.29 23.01
CA ALA A 218 44.48 27.75 23.60
C ALA A 218 45.75 28.61 23.40
N ILE A 219 45.75 29.46 22.37
CA ILE A 219 46.93 30.29 22.01
C ILE A 219 46.83 31.70 22.59
N ASN A 220 45.66 32.15 23.06
CA ASN A 220 45.41 33.55 23.37
C ASN A 220 45.31 33.80 24.89
N PRO A 221 46.26 34.55 25.52
CA PRO A 221 46.24 34.81 26.96
C PRO A 221 45.28 35.96 27.37
N PHE A 222 44.62 36.64 26.42
CA PHE A 222 43.76 37.78 26.68
C PHE A 222 42.28 37.41 26.57
N LEU A 223 41.56 37.49 27.69
CA LEU A 223 40.14 37.14 27.82
C LEU A 223 39.21 37.91 26.83
N MET A 224 39.50 39.17 26.54
CA MET A 224 38.70 40.02 25.64
C MET A 224 38.84 39.61 24.19
N ILE A 225 40.00 39.19 23.73
CA ILE A 225 40.24 38.73 22.35
C ILE A 225 39.58 37.38 22.13
N ASP A 226 39.55 36.53 23.15
CA ASP A 226 38.91 35.24 23.14
C ASP A 226 37.39 35.35 22.94
N LEU A 227 36.75 36.34 23.60
CA LEU A 227 35.31 36.59 23.43
C LEU A 227 34.95 37.07 22.02
N ILE A 228 35.75 37.95 21.42
CA ILE A 228 35.53 38.46 20.06
C ILE A 228 35.77 37.38 19.01
N THR A 229 36.85 36.63 19.15
CA THR A 229 37.16 35.52 18.21
C THR A 229 36.15 34.38 18.31
N GLY A 230 35.71 34.04 19.52
CA GLY A 230 34.65 33.07 19.76
C GLY A 230 33.34 33.45 19.05
N PHE A 231 32.92 34.70 19.18
CA PHE A 231 31.72 35.22 18.52
C PHE A 231 31.86 35.22 16.99
N ALA A 232 33.05 35.57 16.45
CA ALA A 232 33.30 35.53 15.02
C ALA A 232 33.22 34.10 14.44
N PHE A 233 33.78 33.10 15.12
CA PHE A 233 33.66 31.69 14.72
C PHE A 233 32.21 31.17 14.77
N ASP A 234 31.46 31.51 15.83
CA ASP A 234 30.07 31.10 15.95
C ASP A 234 29.20 31.74 14.87
N SER A 235 29.40 33.04 14.57
CA SER A 235 28.71 33.73 13.49
C SER A 235 29.02 33.12 12.11
N ALA A 236 30.29 32.83 11.86
CA ALA A 236 30.72 32.19 10.62
C ALA A 236 30.13 30.78 10.45
N LEU A 237 30.08 30.01 11.56
CA LEU A 237 29.43 28.68 11.56
C LEU A 237 27.93 28.79 11.24
N ILE A 238 27.22 29.73 11.86
CA ILE A 238 25.78 29.94 11.59
C ILE A 238 25.56 30.29 10.13
N ILE A 239 26.34 31.20 9.56
CA ILE A 239 26.22 31.58 8.14
C ILE A 239 26.48 30.38 7.22
N GLN A 240 27.47 29.56 7.52
CA GLN A 240 27.77 28.38 6.69
C GLN A 240 26.72 27.28 6.82
N LEU A 241 26.21 27.05 8.02
CA LEU A 241 25.10 26.11 8.24
C LEU A 241 23.84 26.59 7.51
N SER A 242 23.53 27.89 7.58
CA SER A 242 22.39 28.45 6.86
C SER A 242 22.50 28.25 5.35
N LYS A 243 23.67 28.51 4.77
CA LYS A 243 23.95 28.23 3.35
C LYS A 243 23.81 26.75 3.01
N LEU A 244 24.31 25.85 3.87
CA LEU A 244 24.19 24.39 3.69
C LEU A 244 22.72 23.96 3.64
N TYR A 245 21.87 24.54 4.51
CA TYR A 245 20.44 24.22 4.53
C TYR A 245 19.61 25.03 3.52
N GLY A 246 20.22 25.99 2.82
CA GLY A 246 19.54 26.84 1.84
C GLY A 246 18.64 27.88 2.49
N LEU A 247 18.98 28.29 3.71
CA LEU A 247 18.33 29.38 4.42
C LEU A 247 19.06 30.69 4.06
N GLU A 248 18.33 31.68 3.57
CA GLU A 248 18.86 33.02 3.42
C GLU A 248 18.97 33.64 4.81
N VAL A 249 20.19 33.84 5.30
CA VAL A 249 20.43 34.70 6.45
C VAL A 249 20.32 36.10 5.89
N GLY A 250 19.16 36.72 6.09
CA GLY A 250 18.92 38.10 5.72
C GLY A 250 19.97 39.00 6.36
N GLY A 251 20.62 39.79 5.53
CA GLY A 251 21.42 40.90 5.97
C GLY A 251 20.55 42.02 6.47
#